data_290e19871cbfbff54f55f957ec9edb54
#
_entry.id   290e19871cbfbff54f55f957ec9edb54
#
_cell.length_a   1.000
_cell.length_b   1.000
_cell.length_c   1.000
_cell.angle_alpha   90.00
_cell.angle_beta   90.00
_cell.angle_gamma   90.00
#
_symmetry.space_group_name_H-M   'P 1'
#
loop_
_entity.id
_entity.type
_entity.pdbx_description
1 polymer ?
#
loop_
_entity_poly.entity_id
_entity_poly.type
_entity_poly.pdbx_seq_one_letter_code
_entity_poly.pdbx_strand_id
1 'polypeptide(L)'
;MAAQDPRTKFKTTDYEKQEQEVPGLQSEMTPAPDCGETSYQGNQRLQGYKMLVTGGDSAIGRAAAIAYAKEGADVAINYLPSEEQDAQEVSQVIEESGQKAVLIPGDIRDEQFNYDLVEQAYQQLGGLDNVTLVAGHQQYHDDIHGFTTEAFTETFETNVYPLFWTVQKALEYLKPGASITTTSSVQGYNPSPILHDYAASKAAIISLTKSFSEELGPKGIRVNCVAPGPFWSPLQISGGQPQSKIPTFGQKTPLGRAGQPVELCGTYVLLASEESSYTTGQVFGVSGGVQID
;
A
#
# COMPACT_ATOMS: atom_id res chain seq x y z
N MET A 1 -6.13 20.17 20.19
CA MET A 1 -4.93 20.77 19.52
C MET A 1 -5.40 21.66 18.38
N ALA A 2 -4.69 22.75 18.09
CA ALA A 2 -5.00 23.56 16.90
C ALA A 2 -4.63 22.80 15.62
N ALA A 3 -5.37 23.05 14.53
CA ALA A 3 -5.04 22.46 13.22
C ALA A 3 -3.64 22.93 12.77
N GLN A 4 -2.84 22.00 12.28
CA GLN A 4 -1.53 22.31 11.69
C GLN A 4 -1.70 22.65 10.21
N ASP A 5 -0.85 23.55 9.70
CA ASP A 5 -0.78 23.84 8.29
C ASP A 5 -0.29 22.58 7.53
N PRO A 6 -1.11 22.00 6.62
CA PRO A 6 -0.73 20.75 5.95
C PRO A 6 0.50 20.90 5.04
N ARG A 7 0.83 22.12 4.61
CA ARG A 7 1.99 22.39 3.76
C ARG A 7 3.32 22.22 4.49
N THR A 8 3.35 22.47 5.79
CA THR A 8 4.56 22.51 6.62
C THR A 8 4.60 21.44 7.69
N LYS A 9 3.61 20.54 7.72
CA LYS A 9 3.52 19.46 8.70
C LYS A 9 4.72 18.50 8.65
N PHE A 10 5.25 18.27 7.46
CA PHE A 10 6.40 17.39 7.21
C PHE A 10 7.44 18.09 6.33
N LYS A 11 8.60 17.46 6.13
CA LYS A 11 9.69 17.96 5.25
C LYS A 11 9.15 18.27 3.85
N THR A 12 9.49 19.43 3.32
CA THR A 12 8.93 19.92 2.04
C THR A 12 9.91 19.82 0.88
N THR A 13 11.24 19.87 1.15
CA THR A 13 12.28 19.94 0.13
C THR A 13 13.56 19.29 0.60
N ASP A 14 14.56 19.27 -0.30
CA ASP A 14 15.94 18.92 -0.01
C ASP A 14 16.12 17.51 0.54
N TYR A 15 15.34 16.55 -0.03
CA TYR A 15 15.67 15.15 0.15
C TYR A 15 17.06 14.87 -0.44
N GLU A 16 17.90 14.19 0.31
CA GLU A 16 19.21 13.79 -0.19
C GLU A 16 19.06 12.79 -1.33
N LYS A 17 19.93 12.91 -2.35
CA LYS A 17 20.01 11.88 -3.38
C LYS A 17 20.49 10.60 -2.74
N GLN A 18 19.75 9.56 -2.93
CA GLN A 18 20.05 8.24 -2.41
C GLN A 18 19.47 7.21 -3.36
N GLU A 19 20.21 6.15 -3.60
CA GLU A 19 19.84 5.10 -4.52
C GLU A 19 20.00 3.77 -3.81
N GLN A 20 19.02 2.90 -4.00
CA GLN A 20 19.05 1.54 -3.50
C GLN A 20 18.68 0.59 -4.64
N GLU A 21 19.14 -0.64 -4.55
CA GLU A 21 18.65 -1.70 -5.43
C GLU A 21 17.20 -2.07 -5.08
N VAL A 22 16.43 -2.52 -6.08
CA VAL A 22 15.05 -3.01 -5.86
C VAL A 22 15.08 -4.26 -4.99
N PRO A 23 14.23 -4.34 -3.94
CA PRO A 23 13.03 -3.51 -3.66
C PRO A 23 13.32 -2.22 -2.87
N GLY A 24 14.48 -2.08 -2.25
CA GLY A 24 14.85 -1.01 -1.36
C GLY A 24 14.39 -1.22 0.08
N LEU A 25 15.24 -0.88 1.04
CA LEU A 25 14.98 -1.03 2.48
C LEU A 25 14.62 0.31 3.11
N GLN A 26 13.55 0.34 3.88
CA GLN A 26 13.13 1.56 4.59
C GLN A 26 14.14 1.95 5.68
N SER A 27 14.71 0.97 6.36
CA SER A 27 15.73 1.16 7.41
C SER A 27 16.99 1.89 6.90
N GLU A 28 17.25 1.85 5.59
CA GLU A 28 18.38 2.54 4.96
C GLU A 28 18.03 3.93 4.40
N MET A 29 16.78 4.37 4.51
CA MET A 29 16.36 5.68 3.99
C MET A 29 16.75 6.85 4.90
N THR A 30 17.15 7.95 4.29
CA THR A 30 17.43 9.24 4.97
C THR A 30 16.68 10.41 4.31
N PRO A 31 15.74 11.08 5.01
CA PRO A 31 15.14 10.63 6.27
C PRO A 31 14.28 9.38 6.10
N ALA A 32 14.13 8.60 7.15
CA ALA A 32 13.14 7.53 7.17
C ALA A 32 11.72 8.10 6.99
N PRO A 33 10.82 7.41 6.26
CA PRO A 33 9.42 7.79 6.19
C PRO A 33 8.74 7.69 7.56
N ASP A 34 7.79 8.58 7.83
CA ASP A 34 6.89 8.44 8.99
C ASP A 34 5.73 7.49 8.61
N CYS A 35 5.73 6.31 9.18
CA CYS A 35 4.69 5.29 8.98
C CYS A 35 3.71 5.19 10.16
N GLY A 36 3.83 6.07 11.15
CA GLY A 36 2.88 6.11 12.27
C GLY A 36 3.34 5.37 13.52
N GLU A 37 4.60 4.95 13.60
CA GLU A 37 5.15 4.24 14.77
C GLU A 37 4.90 5.01 16.06
N THR A 38 5.12 6.32 16.05
CA THR A 38 4.89 7.21 17.18
C THR A 38 3.84 8.27 16.91
N SER A 39 3.60 8.62 15.67
CA SER A 39 2.75 9.74 15.24
C SER A 39 1.28 9.39 15.06
N TYR A 40 0.95 8.11 14.83
CA TYR A 40 -0.43 7.63 14.72
C TYR A 40 -0.97 7.18 16.09
N GLN A 41 -2.20 7.58 16.41
CA GLN A 41 -2.92 7.15 17.62
C GLN A 41 -4.23 6.48 17.20
N GLY A 42 -4.41 5.21 17.59
CA GLY A 42 -5.62 4.46 17.34
C GLY A 42 -6.79 4.83 18.25
N ASN A 43 -7.99 4.48 17.81
CA ASN A 43 -9.25 4.70 18.52
C ASN A 43 -10.10 3.43 18.59
N GLN A 44 -9.50 2.25 18.44
CA GLN A 44 -10.13 0.92 18.52
C GLN A 44 -11.22 0.67 17.46
N ARG A 45 -11.11 1.27 16.29
CA ARG A 45 -12.08 1.14 15.18
C ARG A 45 -12.08 -0.24 14.52
N LEU A 46 -11.01 -1.03 14.72
CA LEU A 46 -10.82 -2.37 14.15
C LEU A 46 -10.61 -3.43 15.24
N GLN A 47 -11.20 -3.21 16.42
CA GLN A 47 -11.03 -4.11 17.56
C GLN A 47 -11.41 -5.55 17.21
N GLY A 48 -10.44 -6.46 17.29
CA GLY A 48 -10.60 -7.88 17.05
C GLY A 48 -10.61 -8.31 15.57
N TYR A 49 -10.45 -7.38 14.62
CA TYR A 49 -10.35 -7.70 13.20
C TYR A 49 -9.06 -8.46 12.89
N LYS A 50 -9.08 -9.19 11.78
CA LYS A 50 -7.97 -9.99 11.25
C LYS A 50 -7.62 -9.47 9.87
N MET A 51 -6.43 -8.91 9.72
CA MET A 51 -6.01 -8.14 8.55
C MET A 51 -4.84 -8.83 7.84
N LEU A 52 -4.89 -8.91 6.52
CA LEU A 52 -3.74 -9.27 5.68
C LEU A 52 -3.29 -8.04 4.90
N VAL A 53 -1.99 -7.72 4.95
CA VAL A 53 -1.39 -6.61 4.19
C VAL A 53 -0.23 -7.13 3.34
N THR A 54 -0.27 -6.96 2.01
CA THR A 54 0.88 -7.25 1.15
C THR A 54 1.83 -6.05 1.08
N GLY A 55 3.15 -6.29 1.06
CA GLY A 55 4.14 -5.21 1.14
C GLY A 55 4.02 -4.45 2.47
N GLY A 56 3.79 -5.19 3.57
CA GLY A 56 3.51 -4.62 4.88
C GLY A 56 4.75 -4.20 5.67
N ASP A 57 5.93 -4.44 5.16
CA ASP A 57 7.23 -4.16 5.78
C ASP A 57 7.64 -2.69 5.68
N SER A 58 7.24 -2.00 4.61
CA SER A 58 7.72 -0.65 4.30
C SER A 58 6.63 0.32 3.88
N ALA A 59 6.91 1.60 4.01
CA ALA A 59 6.14 2.74 3.51
C ALA A 59 4.62 2.61 3.74
N ILE A 60 3.84 2.57 2.64
CA ILE A 60 2.38 2.63 2.69
C ILE A 60 1.80 1.36 3.34
N GLY A 61 2.35 0.18 3.02
CA GLY A 61 1.93 -1.07 3.63
C GLY A 61 2.27 -1.14 5.11
N ARG A 62 3.47 -0.72 5.50
CA ARG A 62 3.89 -0.57 6.90
C ARG A 62 2.95 0.36 7.66
N ALA A 63 2.62 1.52 7.08
CA ALA A 63 1.73 2.48 7.71
C ALA A 63 0.30 1.92 7.89
N ALA A 64 -0.21 1.19 6.90
CA ALA A 64 -1.51 0.51 7.00
C ALA A 64 -1.49 -0.56 8.11
N ALA A 65 -0.47 -1.43 8.14
CA ALA A 65 -0.31 -2.50 9.12
C ALA A 65 -0.22 -1.94 10.56
N ILE A 66 0.61 -0.92 10.77
CA ILE A 66 0.77 -0.24 12.06
C ILE A 66 -0.55 0.43 12.49
N ALA A 67 -1.23 1.11 11.57
CA ALA A 67 -2.50 1.75 11.88
C ALA A 67 -3.57 0.72 12.27
N TYR A 68 -3.67 -0.38 11.54
CA TYR A 68 -4.61 -1.46 11.86
C TYR A 68 -4.35 -2.06 13.24
N ALA A 69 -3.09 -2.32 13.58
CA ALA A 69 -2.73 -2.82 14.91
C ALA A 69 -3.10 -1.82 16.02
N LYS A 70 -2.79 -0.55 15.84
CA LYS A 70 -3.15 0.51 16.80
C LYS A 70 -4.65 0.74 16.90
N GLU A 71 -5.44 0.35 15.90
CA GLU A 71 -6.90 0.34 15.94
C GLU A 71 -7.48 -0.96 16.51
N GLY A 72 -6.65 -1.91 16.96
CA GLY A 72 -7.05 -3.12 17.67
C GLY A 72 -7.16 -4.39 16.82
N ALA A 73 -6.61 -4.39 15.60
CA ALA A 73 -6.61 -5.56 14.74
C ALA A 73 -5.33 -6.40 14.87
N ASP A 74 -5.46 -7.73 14.76
CA ASP A 74 -4.33 -8.61 14.48
C ASP A 74 -3.94 -8.54 13.01
N VAL A 75 -2.65 -8.52 12.70
CA VAL A 75 -2.16 -8.23 11.35
C VAL A 75 -1.18 -9.29 10.86
N ALA A 76 -1.44 -9.84 9.70
CA ALA A 76 -0.47 -10.59 8.90
C ALA A 76 0.12 -9.66 7.84
N ILE A 77 1.43 -9.66 7.68
CA ILE A 77 2.12 -8.92 6.62
C ILE A 77 2.89 -9.89 5.72
N ASN A 78 2.81 -9.63 4.41
CA ASN A 78 3.70 -10.23 3.42
C ASN A 78 4.77 -9.24 3.00
N TYR A 79 5.95 -9.76 2.72
CA TYR A 79 7.15 -9.02 2.30
C TYR A 79 8.11 -9.97 1.57
N LEU A 80 9.09 -9.44 0.82
CA LEU A 80 10.14 -10.27 0.23
C LEU A 80 11.17 -10.69 1.30
N PRO A 81 11.74 -11.91 1.24
CA PRO A 81 12.72 -12.37 2.24
C PRO A 81 13.92 -11.44 2.45
N SER A 82 14.27 -10.62 1.45
CA SER A 82 15.32 -9.61 1.56
C SER A 82 14.95 -8.43 2.47
N GLU A 83 13.67 -8.23 2.78
CA GLU A 83 13.11 -7.14 3.58
C GLU A 83 12.81 -7.56 5.03
N GLU A 84 13.33 -8.73 5.45
CA GLU A 84 13.08 -9.33 6.78
C GLU A 84 13.35 -8.36 7.93
N GLN A 85 14.41 -7.55 7.86
CA GLN A 85 14.73 -6.59 8.90
C GLN A 85 13.60 -5.57 9.09
N ASP A 86 13.12 -4.97 8.01
CA ASP A 86 12.03 -3.98 8.04
C ASP A 86 10.72 -4.63 8.53
N ALA A 87 10.45 -5.87 8.14
CA ALA A 87 9.28 -6.63 8.59
C ALA A 87 9.31 -6.94 10.09
N GLN A 88 10.48 -7.26 10.65
CA GLN A 88 10.63 -7.48 12.10
C GLN A 88 10.36 -6.22 12.91
N GLU A 89 10.77 -5.04 12.41
CA GLU A 89 10.45 -3.77 13.05
C GLU A 89 8.93 -3.52 13.08
N VAL A 90 8.22 -3.84 11.99
CA VAL A 90 6.75 -3.73 11.93
C VAL A 90 6.10 -4.70 12.92
N SER A 91 6.57 -5.95 12.97
CA SER A 91 6.09 -6.95 13.91
C SER A 91 6.19 -6.46 15.37
N GLN A 92 7.33 -5.87 15.73
CA GLN A 92 7.51 -5.32 17.05
C GLN A 92 6.48 -4.23 17.38
N VAL A 93 6.21 -3.29 16.46
CA VAL A 93 5.22 -2.21 16.67
C VAL A 93 3.80 -2.77 16.80
N ILE A 94 3.45 -3.81 16.02
CA ILE A 94 2.16 -4.50 16.12
C ILE A 94 2.02 -5.14 17.51
N GLU A 95 3.04 -5.86 17.98
CA GLU A 95 3.05 -6.53 19.29
C GLU A 95 3.03 -5.53 20.45
N GLU A 96 3.78 -4.43 20.35
CA GLU A 96 3.75 -3.32 21.32
C GLU A 96 2.36 -2.65 21.39
N SER A 97 1.55 -2.74 20.34
CA SER A 97 0.16 -2.30 20.33
C SER A 97 -0.81 -3.31 20.99
N GLY A 98 -0.30 -4.44 21.49
CA GLY A 98 -1.07 -5.50 22.14
C GLY A 98 -1.77 -6.43 21.16
N GLN A 99 -1.40 -6.43 19.90
CA GLN A 99 -2.01 -7.23 18.84
C GLN A 99 -1.05 -8.32 18.35
N LYS A 100 -1.59 -9.31 17.66
CA LYS A 100 -0.81 -10.40 17.06
C LYS A 100 -0.22 -9.96 15.73
N ALA A 101 1.09 -10.16 15.56
CA ALA A 101 1.79 -10.06 14.28
C ALA A 101 2.00 -11.45 13.66
N VAL A 102 1.81 -11.56 12.35
CA VAL A 102 2.12 -12.76 11.56
C VAL A 102 2.99 -12.33 10.38
N LEU A 103 4.19 -12.86 10.29
CA LEU A 103 5.15 -12.57 9.22
C LEU A 103 5.13 -13.69 8.18
N ILE A 104 4.86 -13.36 6.90
CA ILE A 104 4.77 -14.34 5.80
C ILE A 104 5.67 -13.88 4.65
N PRO A 105 6.97 -14.24 4.68
CA PRO A 105 7.89 -13.90 3.62
C PRO A 105 7.61 -14.67 2.34
N GLY A 106 7.70 -14.01 1.19
CA GLY A 106 7.61 -14.65 -0.12
C GLY A 106 7.28 -13.70 -1.25
N ASP A 107 7.46 -14.17 -2.46
CA ASP A 107 7.28 -13.40 -3.68
C ASP A 107 5.85 -13.57 -4.23
N ILE A 108 5.08 -12.49 -4.23
CA ILE A 108 3.70 -12.47 -4.73
C ILE A 108 3.58 -12.66 -6.24
N ARG A 109 4.68 -12.67 -7.00
CA ARG A 109 4.65 -13.03 -8.43
C ARG A 109 4.38 -14.51 -8.67
N ASP A 110 4.50 -15.34 -7.64
CA ASP A 110 4.14 -16.75 -7.68
C ASP A 110 2.65 -16.93 -7.31
N GLU A 111 1.88 -17.52 -8.23
CA GLU A 111 0.44 -17.76 -8.03
C GLU A 111 0.16 -18.65 -6.83
N GLN A 112 0.90 -19.77 -6.70
CA GLN A 112 0.70 -20.70 -5.59
C GLN A 112 1.05 -20.05 -4.25
N PHE A 113 2.10 -19.23 -4.22
CA PHE A 113 2.44 -18.48 -3.02
C PHE A 113 1.29 -17.55 -2.58
N ASN A 114 0.59 -16.87 -3.51
CA ASN A 114 -0.57 -16.04 -3.14
C ASN A 114 -1.69 -16.85 -2.49
N TYR A 115 -1.94 -18.07 -2.94
CA TYR A 115 -2.91 -18.97 -2.33
C TYR A 115 -2.46 -19.39 -0.92
N ASP A 116 -1.19 -19.77 -0.78
CA ASP A 116 -0.59 -20.17 0.50
C ASP A 116 -0.53 -18.99 1.48
N LEU A 117 -0.25 -17.77 0.99
CA LEU A 117 -0.24 -16.53 1.77
C LEU A 117 -1.60 -16.29 2.46
N VAL A 118 -2.68 -16.34 1.69
CA VAL A 118 -4.04 -16.13 2.24
C VAL A 118 -4.40 -17.22 3.23
N GLU A 119 -4.10 -18.48 2.91
CA GLU A 119 -4.38 -19.60 3.79
C GLU A 119 -3.60 -19.50 5.11
N GLN A 120 -2.30 -19.21 5.05
CA GLN A 120 -1.46 -19.01 6.23
C GLN A 120 -1.96 -17.84 7.09
N ALA A 121 -2.30 -16.71 6.48
CA ALA A 121 -2.86 -15.57 7.19
C ALA A 121 -4.15 -15.95 7.93
N TYR A 122 -5.10 -16.58 7.23
CA TYR A 122 -6.34 -17.05 7.84
C TYR A 122 -6.12 -18.01 9.01
N GLN A 123 -5.27 -19.02 8.81
CA GLN A 123 -5.03 -20.05 9.84
C GLN A 123 -4.32 -19.45 11.06
N GLN A 124 -3.29 -18.64 10.84
CA GLN A 124 -2.50 -18.08 11.92
C GLN A 124 -3.25 -16.99 12.68
N LEU A 125 -4.01 -16.12 12.01
CA LEU A 125 -4.83 -15.09 12.66
C LEU A 125 -6.10 -15.65 13.29
N GLY A 126 -6.56 -16.84 12.84
CA GLY A 126 -7.83 -17.44 13.26
C GLY A 126 -9.05 -16.81 12.60
N GLY A 127 -8.89 -16.15 11.47
CA GLY A 127 -9.93 -15.47 10.69
C GLY A 127 -9.34 -14.54 9.65
N LEU A 128 -10.22 -13.95 8.81
CA LEU A 128 -9.82 -12.92 7.85
C LEU A 128 -11.01 -11.98 7.60
N ASP A 129 -10.85 -10.70 7.97
CA ASP A 129 -11.90 -9.67 7.86
C ASP A 129 -11.54 -8.62 6.81
N ASN A 130 -10.24 -8.45 6.53
CA ASN A 130 -9.78 -7.54 5.48
C ASN A 130 -8.53 -8.07 4.77
N VAL A 131 -8.46 -7.77 3.47
CA VAL A 131 -7.25 -7.93 2.65
C VAL A 131 -6.88 -6.57 2.06
N THR A 132 -5.69 -6.08 2.41
CA THR A 132 -5.14 -4.81 1.91
C THR A 132 -3.94 -5.09 1.01
N LEU A 133 -4.08 -4.76 -0.28
CA LEU A 133 -3.13 -5.05 -1.34
C LEU A 133 -2.33 -3.79 -1.67
N VAL A 134 -1.10 -3.70 -1.15
CA VAL A 134 -0.23 -2.52 -1.27
C VAL A 134 1.02 -2.80 -2.08
N ALA A 135 1.57 -3.99 -1.98
CA ALA A 135 2.80 -4.37 -2.68
C ALA A 135 2.78 -3.93 -4.16
N GLY A 136 3.90 -3.43 -4.63
CA GLY A 136 3.99 -2.94 -6.00
C GLY A 136 5.40 -2.61 -6.44
N HIS A 137 5.62 -2.68 -7.73
CA HIS A 137 6.86 -2.38 -8.43
C HIS A 137 6.69 -1.13 -9.31
N GLN A 138 7.72 -0.28 -9.35
CA GLN A 138 7.81 0.91 -10.19
C GLN A 138 9.25 1.11 -10.64
N GLN A 139 9.49 1.14 -11.94
CA GLN A 139 10.79 1.46 -12.52
C GLN A 139 10.60 2.59 -13.54
N TYR A 140 11.39 3.67 -13.43
CA TYR A 140 11.37 4.72 -14.46
C TYR A 140 12.25 4.33 -15.65
N HIS A 141 11.87 4.81 -16.82
CA HIS A 141 12.66 4.76 -18.05
C HIS A 141 12.65 6.12 -18.71
N ASP A 142 13.76 6.50 -19.35
CA ASP A 142 13.89 7.85 -19.91
C ASP A 142 12.95 8.10 -21.10
N ASP A 143 12.71 7.06 -21.90
CA ASP A 143 11.80 7.10 -23.05
C ASP A 143 11.18 5.72 -23.33
N ILE A 144 10.34 5.63 -24.36
CA ILE A 144 9.61 4.39 -24.70
C ILE A 144 10.56 3.24 -25.10
N HIS A 145 11.75 3.52 -25.60
CA HIS A 145 12.70 2.48 -26.02
C HIS A 145 13.37 1.79 -24.81
N GLY A 146 13.36 2.42 -23.65
CA GLY A 146 13.81 1.83 -22.41
C GLY A 146 12.85 0.78 -21.83
N PHE A 147 11.59 0.75 -22.27
CA PHE A 147 10.59 -0.23 -21.82
C PHE A 147 10.72 -1.53 -22.62
N THR A 148 11.39 -2.52 -22.07
CA THR A 148 11.42 -3.86 -22.67
C THR A 148 10.14 -4.62 -22.35
N THR A 149 9.87 -5.68 -23.11
CA THR A 149 8.73 -6.58 -22.83
C THR A 149 8.85 -7.21 -21.46
N GLU A 150 10.05 -7.57 -21.06
CA GLU A 150 10.37 -8.18 -19.76
C GLU A 150 10.04 -7.21 -18.62
N ALA A 151 10.51 -5.96 -18.68
CA ALA A 151 10.21 -4.94 -17.66
C ALA A 151 8.70 -4.66 -17.57
N PHE A 152 8.03 -4.56 -18.72
CA PHE A 152 6.58 -4.36 -18.76
C PHE A 152 5.83 -5.53 -18.11
N THR A 153 6.26 -6.77 -18.40
CA THR A 153 5.67 -7.99 -17.86
C THR A 153 5.90 -8.08 -16.35
N GLU A 154 7.12 -7.84 -15.88
CA GLU A 154 7.47 -7.85 -14.46
C GLU A 154 6.60 -6.88 -13.64
N THR A 155 6.34 -5.68 -14.18
CA THR A 155 5.46 -4.71 -13.54
C THR A 155 4.03 -5.24 -13.39
N PHE A 156 3.49 -5.95 -14.38
CA PHE A 156 2.16 -6.55 -14.29
C PHE A 156 2.13 -7.79 -13.39
N GLU A 157 3.16 -8.62 -13.44
CA GLU A 157 3.33 -9.79 -12.58
C GLU A 157 3.39 -9.39 -11.09
N THR A 158 3.95 -8.20 -10.79
CA THR A 158 4.00 -7.71 -9.41
C THR A 158 2.75 -6.94 -9.00
N ASN A 159 2.22 -6.07 -9.88
CA ASN A 159 1.19 -5.11 -9.48
C ASN A 159 -0.25 -5.61 -9.72
N VAL A 160 -0.47 -6.50 -10.70
CA VAL A 160 -1.82 -6.83 -11.18
C VAL A 160 -2.19 -8.28 -10.90
N TYR A 161 -1.35 -9.24 -11.28
CA TYR A 161 -1.69 -10.66 -11.16
C TYR A 161 -1.89 -11.09 -9.69
N PRO A 162 -1.01 -10.69 -8.74
CA PRO A 162 -1.19 -11.04 -7.33
C PRO A 162 -2.51 -10.54 -6.75
N LEU A 163 -2.96 -9.36 -7.18
CA LEU A 163 -4.23 -8.81 -6.75
C LEU A 163 -5.39 -9.74 -7.12
N PHE A 164 -5.38 -10.27 -8.35
CA PHE A 164 -6.40 -11.22 -8.81
C PHE A 164 -6.33 -12.53 -8.03
N TRP A 165 -5.16 -13.15 -7.91
CA TRP A 165 -4.97 -14.44 -7.23
C TRP A 165 -5.30 -14.36 -5.73
N THR A 166 -4.81 -13.31 -5.06
CA THR A 166 -5.08 -13.10 -3.63
C THR A 166 -6.58 -12.92 -3.37
N VAL A 167 -7.28 -12.11 -4.18
CA VAL A 167 -8.72 -11.92 -4.03
C VAL A 167 -9.46 -13.23 -4.28
N GLN A 168 -9.11 -13.97 -5.34
CA GLN A 168 -9.73 -15.25 -5.65
C GLN A 168 -9.64 -16.23 -4.48
N LYS A 169 -8.47 -16.37 -3.87
CA LYS A 169 -8.26 -17.25 -2.71
C LYS A 169 -8.95 -16.74 -1.44
N ALA A 170 -8.91 -15.42 -1.21
CA ALA A 170 -9.51 -14.82 -0.03
C ALA A 170 -11.04 -15.05 0.06
N LEU A 171 -11.72 -15.19 -1.08
CA LEU A 171 -13.17 -15.47 -1.11
C LEU A 171 -13.56 -16.81 -0.48
N GLU A 172 -12.63 -17.73 -0.28
CA GLU A 172 -12.87 -18.96 0.47
C GLU A 172 -13.07 -18.70 1.98
N TYR A 173 -12.56 -17.59 2.49
CA TYR A 173 -12.48 -17.25 3.91
C TYR A 173 -13.25 -16.00 4.31
N LEU A 174 -13.35 -15.02 3.41
CA LEU A 174 -14.05 -13.76 3.68
C LEU A 174 -15.55 -13.98 3.85
N LYS A 175 -16.10 -13.35 4.88
CA LYS A 175 -17.53 -13.42 5.22
C LYS A 175 -18.23 -12.09 4.91
N PRO A 176 -19.58 -12.07 4.86
CA PRO A 176 -20.32 -10.81 4.81
C PRO A 176 -19.87 -9.86 5.94
N GLY A 177 -19.60 -8.62 5.59
CA GLY A 177 -18.99 -7.61 6.47
C GLY A 177 -17.50 -7.38 6.18
N ALA A 178 -16.82 -8.33 5.54
CA ALA A 178 -15.42 -8.18 5.17
C ALA A 178 -15.19 -7.08 4.11
N SER A 179 -13.94 -6.67 3.99
CA SER A 179 -13.54 -5.66 2.99
C SER A 179 -12.21 -6.01 2.30
N ILE A 180 -12.05 -5.50 1.08
CA ILE A 180 -10.82 -5.56 0.32
C ILE A 180 -10.41 -4.14 -0.04
N THR A 181 -9.16 -3.78 0.24
CA THR A 181 -8.61 -2.47 -0.11
C THR A 181 -7.43 -2.65 -1.05
N THR A 182 -7.56 -2.13 -2.27
CA THR A 182 -6.48 -2.14 -3.27
C THR A 182 -5.73 -0.82 -3.27
N THR A 183 -4.51 -0.82 -3.81
CA THR A 183 -3.69 0.39 -3.91
C THR A 183 -3.29 0.66 -5.35
N SER A 184 -3.92 1.66 -5.94
CA SER A 184 -3.58 2.20 -7.25
C SER A 184 -2.56 3.35 -7.12
N SER A 185 -2.71 4.40 -7.89
CA SER A 185 -1.91 5.63 -7.88
C SER A 185 -2.62 6.73 -8.65
N VAL A 186 -2.25 7.99 -8.42
CA VAL A 186 -2.57 9.09 -9.34
C VAL A 186 -2.08 8.82 -10.78
N GLN A 187 -1.05 7.97 -10.93
CA GLN A 187 -0.54 7.55 -12.24
C GLN A 187 -1.56 6.73 -13.06
N GLY A 188 -2.52 6.10 -12.41
CA GLY A 188 -3.63 5.42 -13.12
C GLY A 188 -4.60 6.39 -13.80
N TYR A 189 -4.57 7.67 -13.45
CA TYR A 189 -5.37 8.75 -14.03
C TYR A 189 -4.53 9.72 -14.86
N ASN A 190 -3.38 10.10 -14.36
CA ASN A 190 -2.46 11.06 -14.97
C ASN A 190 -1.10 10.39 -15.26
N PRO A 191 -1.00 9.57 -16.32
CA PRO A 191 0.18 8.76 -16.60
C PRO A 191 1.40 9.61 -16.95
N SER A 192 2.52 9.34 -16.31
CA SER A 192 3.81 9.93 -16.64
C SER A 192 4.47 9.17 -17.80
N PRO A 193 5.06 9.86 -18.79
CA PRO A 193 5.70 9.22 -19.93
C PRO A 193 6.97 8.40 -19.58
N ILE A 194 7.47 8.51 -18.35
CA ILE A 194 8.58 7.69 -17.87
C ILE A 194 8.15 6.47 -17.07
N LEU A 195 6.83 6.18 -16.96
CA LEU A 195 6.22 5.15 -16.13
C LEU A 195 5.07 4.44 -16.87
N HIS A 196 5.23 4.11 -18.14
CA HIS A 196 4.15 3.56 -18.97
C HIS A 196 3.54 2.28 -18.41
N ASP A 197 4.37 1.31 -18.04
CA ASP A 197 3.99 0.03 -17.47
C ASP A 197 3.32 0.19 -16.09
N TYR A 198 3.96 0.98 -15.21
CA TYR A 198 3.42 1.28 -13.88
C TYR A 198 2.05 1.96 -13.98
N ALA A 199 1.94 3.02 -14.79
CA ALA A 199 0.69 3.75 -14.95
C ALA A 199 -0.42 2.84 -15.50
N ALA A 200 -0.12 2.02 -16.50
CA ALA A 200 -1.05 1.04 -17.05
C ALA A 200 -1.48 0.00 -16.00
N SER A 201 -0.54 -0.52 -15.19
CA SER A 201 -0.85 -1.45 -14.11
C SER A 201 -1.77 -0.83 -13.06
N LYS A 202 -1.53 0.45 -12.70
CA LYS A 202 -2.35 1.17 -11.72
C LYS A 202 -3.75 1.52 -12.24
N ALA A 203 -3.91 1.73 -13.53
CA ALA A 203 -5.23 1.84 -14.18
C ALA A 203 -5.96 0.49 -14.18
N ALA A 204 -5.25 -0.62 -14.43
CA ALA A 204 -5.81 -1.97 -14.34
C ALA A 204 -6.34 -2.28 -12.93
N ILE A 205 -5.63 -1.89 -11.88
CA ILE A 205 -6.10 -2.05 -10.48
C ILE A 205 -7.42 -1.32 -10.23
N ILE A 206 -7.58 -0.10 -10.75
CA ILE A 206 -8.84 0.66 -10.64
C ILE A 206 -9.99 -0.11 -11.30
N SER A 207 -9.76 -0.64 -12.49
CA SER A 207 -10.75 -1.42 -13.22
C SER A 207 -11.14 -2.69 -12.48
N LEU A 208 -10.16 -3.46 -11.99
CA LEU A 208 -10.40 -4.67 -11.20
C LEU A 208 -11.15 -4.37 -9.91
N THR A 209 -10.80 -3.29 -9.19
CA THR A 209 -11.51 -2.87 -7.98
C THR A 209 -13.01 -2.68 -8.24
N LYS A 210 -13.35 -1.98 -9.31
CA LYS A 210 -14.75 -1.74 -9.69
C LYS A 210 -15.46 -3.04 -10.06
N SER A 211 -14.81 -3.90 -10.85
CA SER A 211 -15.36 -5.20 -11.23
C SER A 211 -15.60 -6.10 -10.02
N PHE A 212 -14.62 -6.21 -9.12
CA PHE A 212 -14.79 -6.97 -7.88
C PHE A 212 -15.90 -6.40 -6.98
N SER A 213 -16.05 -5.07 -6.92
CA SER A 213 -17.11 -4.48 -6.11
C SER A 213 -18.51 -4.85 -6.60
N GLU A 214 -18.71 -4.93 -7.90
CA GLU A 214 -19.98 -5.37 -8.51
C GLU A 214 -20.27 -6.85 -8.20
N GLU A 215 -19.25 -7.70 -8.30
CA GLU A 215 -19.39 -9.14 -8.05
C GLU A 215 -19.58 -9.47 -6.56
N LEU A 216 -18.84 -8.77 -5.69
CA LEU A 216 -18.74 -9.12 -4.26
C LEU A 216 -19.72 -8.33 -3.39
N GLY A 217 -20.24 -7.21 -3.85
CA GLY A 217 -21.26 -6.43 -3.15
C GLY A 217 -22.49 -7.26 -2.76
N PRO A 218 -23.09 -8.07 -3.66
CA PRO A 218 -24.17 -8.98 -3.32
C PRO A 218 -23.80 -10.05 -2.27
N LYS A 219 -22.51 -10.33 -2.07
CA LYS A 219 -22.00 -11.24 -1.03
C LYS A 219 -21.72 -10.51 0.30
N GLY A 220 -21.99 -9.20 0.38
CA GLY A 220 -21.75 -8.39 1.56
C GLY A 220 -20.27 -8.04 1.78
N ILE A 221 -19.43 -8.12 0.74
CA ILE A 221 -18.00 -7.80 0.80
C ILE A 221 -17.75 -6.49 0.03
N ARG A 222 -17.14 -5.50 0.70
CA ARG A 222 -16.83 -4.21 0.08
C ARG A 222 -15.44 -4.23 -0.56
N VAL A 223 -15.29 -3.61 -1.71
CA VAL A 223 -14.00 -3.49 -2.41
C VAL A 223 -13.78 -2.05 -2.80
N ASN A 224 -12.72 -1.42 -2.29
CA ASN A 224 -12.38 -0.04 -2.58
C ASN A 224 -10.88 0.11 -2.89
N CYS A 225 -10.52 1.24 -3.46
CA CYS A 225 -9.15 1.55 -3.88
C CYS A 225 -8.66 2.83 -3.23
N VAL A 226 -7.40 2.84 -2.80
CA VAL A 226 -6.67 4.06 -2.48
C VAL A 226 -5.78 4.44 -3.68
N ALA A 227 -5.77 5.71 -4.06
CA ALA A 227 -4.91 6.26 -5.12
C ALA A 227 -3.96 7.31 -4.53
N PRO A 228 -2.77 6.90 -4.05
CA PRO A 228 -1.79 7.81 -3.52
C PRO A 228 -1.19 8.71 -4.60
N GLY A 229 -0.83 9.95 -4.21
CA GLY A 229 0.06 10.82 -4.94
C GLY A 229 1.55 10.47 -4.69
N PRO A 230 2.44 11.46 -4.74
CA PRO A 230 3.86 11.26 -4.43
C PRO A 230 4.05 11.10 -2.91
N PHE A 231 4.34 9.90 -2.45
CA PHE A 231 4.67 9.57 -1.06
C PHE A 231 6.14 9.21 -0.94
N TRP A 232 6.79 9.68 0.13
CA TRP A 232 8.17 9.35 0.43
C TRP A 232 8.27 7.88 0.86
N SER A 233 9.03 7.07 0.10
CA SER A 233 9.07 5.61 0.27
C SER A 233 10.31 5.00 -0.40
N PRO A 234 10.73 3.78 -0.03
CA PRO A 234 11.80 3.04 -0.72
C PRO A 234 11.57 2.93 -2.23
N LEU A 235 10.33 2.70 -2.66
CA LEU A 235 9.94 2.61 -4.07
C LEU A 235 10.46 3.79 -4.92
N GLN A 236 10.55 4.99 -4.35
CA GLN A 236 10.97 6.18 -5.10
C GLN A 236 12.48 6.22 -5.34
N ILE A 237 13.26 5.69 -4.41
CA ILE A 237 14.73 5.72 -4.45
C ILE A 237 15.35 4.43 -5.02
N SER A 238 14.57 3.35 -5.12
CA SER A 238 15.01 2.07 -5.70
C SER A 238 14.61 1.92 -7.18
N GLY A 239 14.64 3.02 -7.96
CA GLY A 239 14.34 3.01 -9.39
C GLY A 239 13.01 3.66 -9.77
N GLY A 240 12.17 4.05 -8.81
CA GLY A 240 10.88 4.69 -9.09
C GLY A 240 10.98 6.11 -9.64
N GLN A 241 12.09 6.81 -9.37
CA GLN A 241 12.34 8.18 -9.86
C GLN A 241 13.81 8.36 -10.25
N PRO A 242 14.08 9.21 -11.28
CA PRO A 242 15.45 9.66 -11.54
C PRO A 242 16.05 10.37 -10.32
N GLN A 243 17.30 10.06 -9.98
CA GLN A 243 17.99 10.67 -8.82
C GLN A 243 18.02 12.20 -8.86
N SER A 244 17.99 12.79 -10.06
CA SER A 244 17.91 14.25 -10.24
C SER A 244 16.60 14.87 -9.72
N LYS A 245 15.52 14.06 -9.57
CA LYS A 245 14.22 14.53 -9.10
C LYS A 245 13.98 14.29 -7.60
N ILE A 246 14.82 13.50 -6.94
CA ILE A 246 14.69 13.20 -5.52
C ILE A 246 14.71 14.47 -4.65
N PRO A 247 15.62 15.44 -4.82
CA PRO A 247 15.64 16.64 -3.97
C PRO A 247 14.34 17.47 -3.99
N THR A 248 13.59 17.39 -5.09
CA THR A 248 12.35 18.15 -5.29
C THR A 248 11.11 17.26 -5.32
N PHE A 249 11.22 16.02 -4.83
CA PHE A 249 10.14 15.07 -4.89
C PHE A 249 8.89 15.58 -4.14
N GLY A 250 7.73 15.51 -4.79
CA GLY A 250 6.44 15.98 -4.27
C GLY A 250 6.18 17.49 -4.36
N GLN A 251 7.17 18.34 -4.67
CA GLN A 251 6.99 19.80 -4.69
C GLN A 251 5.98 20.31 -5.74
N LYS A 252 5.68 19.50 -6.75
CA LYS A 252 4.70 19.88 -7.78
C LYS A 252 3.25 19.66 -7.38
N THR A 253 3.00 19.05 -6.23
CA THR A 253 1.62 18.94 -5.70
C THR A 253 1.11 20.31 -5.25
N PRO A 254 -0.20 20.57 -5.24
CA PRO A 254 -0.76 21.78 -4.65
C PRO A 254 -0.34 22.06 -3.20
N LEU A 255 -0.11 21.00 -2.40
CA LEU A 255 0.44 21.15 -1.04
C LEU A 255 1.96 21.41 -1.01
N GLY A 256 2.66 21.31 -2.13
CA GLY A 256 4.08 21.67 -2.29
C GLY A 256 5.06 20.70 -1.62
N ARG A 257 4.66 19.47 -1.32
CA ARG A 257 5.50 18.46 -0.68
C ARG A 257 5.09 17.02 -1.01
N ALA A 258 5.96 16.07 -0.75
CA ALA A 258 5.58 14.67 -0.69
C ALA A 258 4.70 14.38 0.54
N GLY A 259 3.81 13.41 0.41
CA GLY A 259 3.09 12.82 1.54
C GLY A 259 4.01 11.90 2.35
N GLN A 260 3.68 11.71 3.61
CA GLN A 260 4.27 10.68 4.46
C GLN A 260 3.29 9.51 4.60
N PRO A 261 3.75 8.26 4.62
CA PRO A 261 2.87 7.08 4.69
C PRO A 261 1.79 7.16 5.78
N VAL A 262 2.09 7.73 6.94
CA VAL A 262 1.14 7.95 8.02
C VAL A 262 -0.09 8.78 7.61
N GLU A 263 0.01 9.62 6.60
CA GLU A 263 -1.12 10.43 6.11
C GLU A 263 -2.16 9.59 5.34
N LEU A 264 -1.84 8.34 5.01
CA LEU A 264 -2.74 7.36 4.41
C LEU A 264 -3.48 6.52 5.45
N CYS A 265 -2.98 6.42 6.68
CA CYS A 265 -3.55 5.56 7.74
C CYS A 265 -5.06 5.75 7.89
N GLY A 266 -5.52 7.01 8.00
CA GLY A 266 -6.93 7.31 8.18
C GLY A 266 -7.82 6.78 7.06
N THR A 267 -7.35 6.80 5.81
CA THR A 267 -8.09 6.29 4.65
C THR A 267 -8.15 4.75 4.67
N TYR A 268 -7.03 4.08 4.91
CA TYR A 268 -7.01 2.61 5.00
C TYR A 268 -7.90 2.11 6.14
N VAL A 269 -7.81 2.72 7.32
CA VAL A 269 -8.65 2.35 8.48
C VAL A 269 -10.13 2.61 8.18
N LEU A 270 -10.50 3.75 7.58
CA LEU A 270 -11.88 4.05 7.16
C LEU A 270 -12.42 2.96 6.23
N LEU A 271 -11.65 2.58 5.21
CA LEU A 271 -12.10 1.60 4.21
C LEU A 271 -12.22 0.18 4.77
N ALA A 272 -11.41 -0.16 5.77
CA ALA A 272 -11.48 -1.43 6.47
C ALA A 272 -12.64 -1.50 7.49
N SER A 273 -13.01 -0.37 8.10
CA SER A 273 -13.97 -0.30 9.19
C SER A 273 -15.44 -0.25 8.73
N GLU A 274 -16.37 -0.45 9.66
CA GLU A 274 -17.80 -0.31 9.44
C GLU A 274 -18.25 1.14 9.14
N GLU A 275 -17.41 2.13 9.44
CA GLU A 275 -17.69 3.53 9.11
C GLU A 275 -17.90 3.75 7.61
N SER A 276 -17.34 2.87 6.76
CA SER A 276 -17.52 2.87 5.31
C SER A 276 -18.50 1.80 4.80
N SER A 277 -19.47 1.37 5.62
CA SER A 277 -20.39 0.27 5.32
C SER A 277 -21.23 0.46 4.03
N TYR A 278 -21.43 1.69 3.58
CA TYR A 278 -22.12 2.00 2.31
C TYR A 278 -21.16 2.45 1.20
N THR A 279 -19.87 2.09 1.31
CA THR A 279 -18.82 2.50 0.36
C THR A 279 -18.20 1.26 -0.27
N THR A 280 -18.44 1.05 -1.57
CA THR A 280 -17.81 0.01 -2.39
C THR A 280 -17.61 0.51 -3.82
N GLY A 281 -16.62 0.00 -4.54
CA GLY A 281 -16.29 0.39 -5.93
C GLY A 281 -15.68 1.78 -6.05
N GLN A 282 -15.28 2.42 -4.95
CA GLN A 282 -14.79 3.80 -4.96
C GLN A 282 -13.26 3.87 -4.96
N VAL A 283 -12.74 4.97 -5.51
CA VAL A 283 -11.32 5.30 -5.47
C VAL A 283 -11.11 6.55 -4.63
N PHE A 284 -10.26 6.45 -3.63
CA PHE A 284 -9.96 7.54 -2.69
C PHE A 284 -8.58 8.13 -2.98
N GLY A 285 -8.56 9.34 -3.52
CA GLY A 285 -7.32 10.08 -3.75
C GLY A 285 -6.75 10.67 -2.47
N VAL A 286 -5.53 10.29 -2.12
CA VAL A 286 -4.71 10.96 -1.10
C VAL A 286 -3.45 11.44 -1.79
N SER A 287 -3.48 12.65 -2.36
CA SER A 287 -2.58 13.01 -3.47
C SER A 287 -1.89 14.37 -3.32
N GLY A 288 -2.11 15.07 -2.19
CA GLY A 288 -1.62 16.44 -2.03
C GLY A 288 -2.27 17.45 -2.99
N GLY A 289 -3.43 17.07 -3.58
CA GLY A 289 -4.22 17.90 -4.50
C GLY A 289 -4.04 17.56 -5.98
N VAL A 290 -3.29 16.51 -6.33
CA VAL A 290 -3.27 16.00 -7.73
C VAL A 290 -4.65 15.39 -8.02
N GLN A 291 -5.25 15.75 -9.15
CA GLN A 291 -6.59 15.30 -9.54
C GLN A 291 -6.59 13.81 -9.92
N ILE A 292 -7.72 13.14 -9.69
CA ILE A 292 -7.97 11.72 -10.00
C ILE A 292 -9.30 11.51 -10.74
N ASP A 293 -9.64 12.39 -11.60
CA ASP A 293 -10.86 12.41 -12.44
C ASP A 293 -10.58 12.09 -13.91
#